data_a39cf6a0b1e55d61f22079ec062598e1
#
_entry.id   a39cf6a0b1e55d61f22079ec062598e1
#
_cell.length_a   1.000
_cell.length_b   1.000
_cell.length_c   1.000
_cell.angle_alpha   90.00
_cell.angle_beta   90.00
_cell.angle_gamma   90.00
#
_symmetry.space_group_name_H-M   'P 1'
#
loop_
_entity.id
_entity.type
_entity.pdbx_description
1 polymer ?
#
loop_
_entity_poly.entity_id
_entity_poly.type
_entity_poly.pdbx_seq_one_letter_code
_entity_poly.pdbx_strand_id
1 'polypeptide(L)'
;LLKGLICFDKKTGGAVLKRKNFIRMSAFGLGAMMVPDALLAGRQIDPMEALYERMDVGVKKQLADIALNVAKSKGASYADIRIGRYLSQFVATREKNVQGVANTESFGAGVRVLANGCWGFASSDDMTKDGIARVTERAVAVAKANAKIQGEAVRLAPQKGFGEVSWKAPIEKNAFEVPVKEKVDLLMNANSIALQNGANFVNSAIFAVNEQKYFASTDGSYIDQDIHRIFPTFTVTKIDRASGKFDTRNSLSAPMGMGYEYLSPAAEQKVGGVVTRYKMRYDMLEDVKNATANVSEKMKAKSVEPGKYDLMLDPSHLWLTIHESVGHPTELDRVLGYEANYAGTSFLTLDKWESKKFNFGNKMVNLIGDKTQPGSLGAVGWDDEG
;
A
#
# COMPACT_ATOMS: atom_id res chain seq x y z
N LEU A 1 -19.79 32.70 16.02
CA LEU A 1 -19.47 31.41 16.70
C LEU A 1 -17.97 31.10 16.74
N LEU A 2 -17.12 31.75 15.91
CA LEU A 2 -15.66 31.52 15.85
C LEU A 2 -14.83 32.28 16.90
N LYS A 3 -15.37 33.33 17.53
CA LYS A 3 -14.61 34.17 18.49
C LYS A 3 -14.32 33.52 19.87
N GLY A 4 -14.90 32.40 20.20
CA GLY A 4 -14.69 31.67 21.46
C GLY A 4 -13.73 30.48 21.40
N LEU A 5 -13.23 30.12 20.22
CA LEU A 5 -12.45 28.88 19.99
C LEU A 5 -10.92 29.10 19.95
N ILE A 6 -10.48 30.34 19.74
CA ILE A 6 -9.04 30.65 19.58
C ILE A 6 -8.62 31.62 20.68
N CYS A 7 -7.65 31.26 21.51
CA CYS A 7 -6.94 32.18 22.40
C CYS A 7 -5.64 32.61 21.76
N PHE A 8 -5.41 33.91 21.65
CA PHE A 8 -4.12 34.45 21.24
C PHE A 8 -3.16 34.55 22.43
N ASP A 9 -1.99 33.94 22.28
CA ASP A 9 -0.90 34.15 23.22
C ASP A 9 -0.24 35.52 22.99
N LYS A 10 -0.34 36.39 23.95
CA LYS A 10 0.23 37.76 23.87
C LYS A 10 1.75 37.79 23.84
N LYS A 11 2.46 36.69 24.12
CA LYS A 11 3.94 36.63 24.12
C LYS A 11 4.55 36.15 22.79
N THR A 12 3.84 35.34 22.01
CA THR A 12 4.40 34.74 20.80
C THR A 12 3.71 35.16 19.51
N GLY A 13 2.59 35.89 19.59
CA GLY A 13 1.82 36.34 18.40
C GLY A 13 1.13 35.20 17.62
N GLY A 14 1.16 33.95 18.11
CA GLY A 14 0.59 32.79 17.48
C GLY A 14 -0.77 32.37 18.04
N ALA A 15 -1.60 31.79 17.20
CA ALA A 15 -2.88 31.21 17.60
C ALA A 15 -2.67 29.81 18.19
N VAL A 16 -2.98 29.62 19.49
CA VAL A 16 -2.87 28.34 20.19
C VAL A 16 -4.26 27.73 20.37
N LEU A 17 -4.49 26.56 19.82
CA LEU A 17 -5.69 25.76 20.03
C LEU A 17 -5.59 25.00 21.36
N LYS A 18 -6.58 25.18 22.26
CA LYS A 18 -6.63 24.37 23.49
C LYS A 18 -6.83 22.89 23.13
N ARG A 19 -6.07 21.98 23.77
CA ARG A 19 -6.09 20.52 23.55
C ARG A 19 -7.51 19.93 23.47
N LYS A 20 -8.44 20.41 24.30
CA LYS A 20 -9.86 19.99 24.32
C LYS A 20 -10.62 20.39 23.04
N ASN A 21 -10.24 21.50 22.41
CA ASN A 21 -10.84 21.98 21.17
C ASN A 21 -10.21 21.30 19.94
N PHE A 22 -8.94 20.96 20.01
CA PHE A 22 -8.26 20.15 19.00
C PHE A 22 -8.88 18.75 18.92
N ILE A 23 -9.13 18.09 20.06
CA ILE A 23 -9.79 16.78 20.11
C ILE A 23 -11.24 16.87 19.59
N ARG A 24 -11.96 17.98 19.88
CA ARG A 24 -13.31 18.18 19.32
C ARG A 24 -13.28 18.46 17.82
N MET A 25 -12.32 19.19 17.32
CA MET A 25 -12.18 19.44 15.87
C MET A 25 -11.74 18.18 15.11
N SER A 26 -10.85 17.35 15.66
CA SER A 26 -10.49 16.06 15.06
C SER A 26 -11.65 15.05 15.09
N ALA A 27 -12.51 15.10 16.11
CA ALA A 27 -13.73 14.27 16.15
C ALA A 27 -14.85 14.79 15.23
N PHE A 28 -14.91 16.11 14.97
CA PHE A 28 -15.88 16.70 14.04
C PHE A 28 -15.40 16.77 12.58
N GLY A 29 -14.11 16.83 12.36
CA GLY A 29 -13.53 16.85 11.01
C GLY A 29 -13.64 15.52 10.25
N LEU A 30 -13.84 14.40 10.96
CA LEU A 30 -14.04 13.07 10.40
C LEU A 30 -15.51 12.74 10.07
N GLY A 31 -16.47 13.58 10.47
CA GLY A 31 -17.89 13.25 10.42
C GLY A 31 -18.76 14.09 9.48
N ALA A 32 -18.21 15.04 8.75
CA ALA A 32 -19.01 15.99 7.98
C ALA A 32 -18.79 15.93 6.47
N MET A 33 -18.66 14.73 5.89
CA MET A 33 -18.97 14.56 4.46
C MET A 33 -20.41 14.10 4.33
N MET A 34 -21.22 14.93 3.68
CA MET A 34 -22.65 14.80 3.48
C MET A 34 -23.04 13.40 2.98
N VAL A 35 -23.48 12.56 3.89
CA VAL A 35 -24.43 11.50 3.53
C VAL A 35 -25.78 12.22 3.41
N PRO A 36 -26.52 12.09 2.29
CA PRO A 36 -27.84 12.69 2.18
C PRO A 36 -28.72 12.17 3.32
N ASP A 37 -29.41 13.08 4.04
CA ASP A 37 -30.31 12.78 5.17
C ASP A 37 -31.34 11.68 4.87
N ALA A 38 -31.62 11.43 3.61
CA ALA A 38 -32.54 10.39 3.15
C ALA A 38 -32.06 8.94 3.36
N LEU A 39 -30.75 8.73 3.58
CA LEU A 39 -30.16 7.40 3.85
C LEU A 39 -30.05 7.08 5.35
N LEU A 40 -30.22 8.05 6.22
CA LEU A 40 -30.11 7.88 7.68
C LEU A 40 -31.44 7.53 8.36
N ALA A 41 -32.54 7.49 7.63
CA ALA A 41 -33.85 7.14 8.18
C ALA A 41 -34.01 5.63 8.34
N GLY A 42 -33.54 5.08 9.47
CA GLY A 42 -33.92 3.74 9.93
C GLY A 42 -32.85 2.77 10.34
N ARG A 43 -31.55 3.08 10.19
CA ARG A 43 -30.46 2.23 10.68
C ARG A 43 -29.55 3.04 11.59
N GLN A 44 -29.42 2.65 12.87
CA GLN A 44 -28.28 3.09 13.67
C GLN A 44 -27.05 2.39 13.11
N ILE A 45 -26.36 3.08 12.20
CA ILE A 45 -25.08 2.60 11.68
C ILE A 45 -24.05 2.85 12.78
N ASP A 46 -23.33 1.81 13.18
CA ASP A 46 -22.15 1.96 14.07
C ASP A 46 -21.22 2.98 13.39
N PRO A 47 -20.74 4.02 14.11
CA PRO A 47 -19.80 4.98 13.56
C PRO A 47 -18.53 4.33 12.95
N MET A 48 -18.16 3.13 13.39
CA MET A 48 -17.09 2.34 12.80
C MET A 48 -17.54 1.67 11.49
N GLU A 49 -18.78 1.24 11.37
CA GLU A 49 -19.36 0.68 10.14
C GLU A 49 -19.39 1.73 9.03
N ALA A 50 -19.79 2.97 9.35
CA ALA A 50 -19.79 4.08 8.41
C ALA A 50 -18.38 4.45 7.89
N LEU A 51 -17.33 4.24 8.70
CA LEU A 51 -15.94 4.46 8.28
C LEU A 51 -15.46 3.48 7.20
N TYR A 52 -16.09 2.31 7.09
CA TYR A 52 -15.70 1.28 6.13
C TYR A 52 -16.66 1.16 4.94
N GLU A 53 -17.73 1.97 4.92
CA GLU A 53 -18.69 1.97 3.80
C GLU A 53 -17.99 2.47 2.53
N ARG A 54 -18.09 1.68 1.47
CA ARG A 54 -17.50 2.02 0.17
C ARG A 54 -18.32 3.11 -0.49
N MET A 55 -17.64 4.06 -1.13
CA MET A 55 -18.34 5.00 -2.03
C MET A 55 -19.04 4.22 -3.15
N ASP A 56 -20.30 4.58 -3.40
CA ASP A 56 -21.09 3.99 -4.48
C ASP A 56 -20.39 4.12 -5.84
N VAL A 57 -20.38 3.05 -6.62
CA VAL A 57 -19.70 3.01 -7.92
C VAL A 57 -20.33 3.99 -8.91
N GLY A 58 -21.65 4.19 -8.84
CA GLY A 58 -22.36 5.16 -9.69
C GLY A 58 -21.93 6.59 -9.39
N VAL A 59 -21.69 6.92 -8.11
CA VAL A 59 -21.13 8.24 -7.72
C VAL A 59 -19.73 8.41 -8.26
N LYS A 60 -18.86 7.40 -8.13
CA LYS A 60 -17.49 7.44 -8.71
C LYS A 60 -17.54 7.65 -10.21
N LYS A 61 -18.43 6.93 -10.90
CA LYS A 61 -18.65 7.08 -12.35
C LYS A 61 -19.07 8.49 -12.73
N GLN A 62 -20.06 9.07 -12.02
CA GLN A 62 -20.49 10.45 -12.29
C GLN A 62 -19.34 11.47 -12.14
N LEU A 63 -18.52 11.33 -11.10
CA LEU A 63 -17.35 12.19 -10.90
C LEU A 63 -16.31 12.00 -12.01
N ALA A 64 -16.10 10.76 -12.43
CA ALA A 64 -15.19 10.44 -13.53
C ALA A 64 -15.68 11.03 -14.86
N ASP A 65 -16.98 10.88 -15.18
CA ASP A 65 -17.58 11.44 -16.38
C ASP A 65 -17.42 12.98 -16.43
N ILE A 66 -17.54 13.67 -15.29
CA ILE A 66 -17.27 15.10 -15.19
C ILE A 66 -15.82 15.41 -15.56
N ALA A 67 -14.86 14.71 -14.97
CA ALA A 67 -13.43 14.92 -15.27
C ALA A 67 -13.13 14.72 -16.75
N LEU A 68 -13.54 13.58 -17.31
CA LEU A 68 -13.29 13.25 -18.71
C LEU A 68 -13.95 14.23 -19.68
N ASN A 69 -15.19 14.66 -19.41
CA ASN A 69 -15.91 15.65 -20.23
C ASN A 69 -15.26 17.04 -20.14
N VAL A 70 -14.87 17.50 -18.95
CA VAL A 70 -14.16 18.77 -18.77
C VAL A 70 -12.81 18.74 -19.49
N ALA A 71 -12.02 17.68 -19.33
CA ALA A 71 -10.74 17.54 -20.03
C ALA A 71 -10.91 17.63 -21.54
N LYS A 72 -11.89 16.88 -22.10
CA LYS A 72 -12.21 16.88 -23.53
C LYS A 72 -12.63 18.28 -24.00
N SER A 73 -13.54 18.94 -23.29
CA SER A 73 -14.02 20.29 -23.64
C SER A 73 -12.93 21.35 -23.61
N LYS A 74 -11.89 21.15 -22.79
CA LYS A 74 -10.71 22.03 -22.71
C LYS A 74 -9.58 21.64 -23.65
N GLY A 75 -9.79 20.67 -24.56
CA GLY A 75 -8.86 20.30 -25.63
C GLY A 75 -7.78 19.28 -25.23
N ALA A 76 -8.01 18.47 -24.22
CA ALA A 76 -7.17 17.31 -23.94
C ALA A 76 -7.38 16.22 -25.03
N SER A 77 -6.30 15.63 -25.49
CA SER A 77 -6.32 14.47 -26.42
C SER A 77 -6.49 13.15 -25.67
N TYR A 78 -6.11 13.10 -24.39
CA TYR A 78 -6.31 11.99 -23.47
C TYR A 78 -6.52 12.55 -22.06
N ALA A 79 -7.33 11.84 -21.28
CA ALA A 79 -7.47 12.10 -19.85
C ALA A 79 -7.78 10.82 -19.10
N ASP A 80 -7.28 10.72 -17.90
CA ASP A 80 -7.70 9.74 -16.91
C ASP A 80 -7.92 10.38 -15.54
N ILE A 81 -8.75 9.73 -14.74
CA ILE A 81 -8.97 10.08 -13.35
C ILE A 81 -8.82 8.84 -12.47
N ARG A 82 -8.17 9.01 -11.34
CA ARG A 82 -8.10 8.03 -10.26
C ARG A 82 -8.80 8.59 -9.03
N ILE A 83 -9.82 7.89 -8.56
CA ILE A 83 -10.47 8.17 -7.28
C ILE A 83 -9.98 7.10 -6.31
N GLY A 84 -9.25 7.52 -5.29
CA GLY A 84 -8.62 6.62 -4.32
C GLY A 84 -9.11 6.87 -2.91
N ARG A 85 -9.50 5.78 -2.22
CA ARG A 85 -9.67 5.75 -0.78
C ARG A 85 -8.70 4.75 -0.20
N TYR A 86 -7.89 5.18 0.72
CA TYR A 86 -6.85 4.38 1.33
C TYR A 86 -7.06 4.31 2.83
N LEU A 87 -7.46 3.14 3.31
CA LEU A 87 -7.62 2.86 4.73
C LEU A 87 -6.41 2.10 5.21
N SER A 88 -5.82 2.50 6.33
CA SER A 88 -4.79 1.71 6.99
C SER A 88 -5.04 1.59 8.48
N GLN A 89 -4.72 0.43 9.01
CA GLN A 89 -4.75 0.15 10.44
C GLN A 89 -3.39 -0.40 10.86
N PHE A 90 -2.85 0.18 11.90
CA PHE A 90 -1.61 -0.25 12.54
C PHE A 90 -1.87 -0.54 14.02
N VAL A 91 -1.57 -1.77 14.44
CA VAL A 91 -1.65 -2.19 15.84
C VAL A 91 -0.26 -2.67 16.25
N ALA A 92 0.33 -2.06 17.27
CA ALA A 92 1.68 -2.37 17.72
C ALA A 92 1.74 -2.61 19.23
N THR A 93 2.57 -3.57 19.60
CA THR A 93 2.85 -3.90 21.00
C THR A 93 4.36 -4.03 21.21
N ARG A 94 4.78 -3.84 22.45
CA ARG A 94 6.15 -4.02 22.89
C ARG A 94 6.17 -4.67 24.27
N GLU A 95 6.85 -5.80 24.41
CA GLU A 95 6.87 -6.62 25.61
C GLU A 95 5.43 -6.86 26.13
N LYS A 96 5.07 -6.24 27.25
CA LYS A 96 3.77 -6.38 27.91
C LYS A 96 2.83 -5.16 27.70
N ASN A 97 3.16 -4.29 26.76
CA ASN A 97 2.46 -3.03 26.58
C ASN A 97 1.98 -2.84 25.15
N VAL A 98 0.77 -2.31 24.99
CA VAL A 98 0.31 -1.75 23.72
C VAL A 98 1.03 -0.44 23.48
N GLN A 99 1.72 -0.33 22.34
CA GLN A 99 2.43 0.90 21.95
C GLN A 99 1.52 1.88 21.23
N GLY A 100 0.60 1.35 20.43
CA GLY A 100 -0.32 2.19 19.71
C GLY A 100 -1.30 1.41 18.85
N VAL A 101 -2.43 2.04 18.62
CA VAL A 101 -3.42 1.66 17.62
C VAL A 101 -3.70 2.90 16.79
N ALA A 102 -3.47 2.82 15.50
CA ALA A 102 -3.74 3.92 14.58
C ALA A 102 -4.63 3.43 13.44
N ASN A 103 -5.69 4.17 13.17
CA ASN A 103 -6.50 4.05 11.98
C ASN A 103 -6.36 5.34 11.19
N THR A 104 -5.99 5.24 9.93
CA THR A 104 -5.87 6.41 9.05
C THR A 104 -6.66 6.20 7.79
N GLU A 105 -7.15 7.31 7.25
CA GLU A 105 -7.84 7.35 5.98
C GLU A 105 -7.27 8.48 5.14
N SER A 106 -7.07 8.23 3.85
CA SER A 106 -6.92 9.27 2.84
C SER A 106 -7.93 9.03 1.73
N PHE A 107 -8.51 10.12 1.22
CA PHE A 107 -9.52 10.06 0.19
C PHE A 107 -9.37 11.27 -0.74
N GLY A 108 -9.42 11.03 -2.06
CA GLY A 108 -9.31 12.08 -3.04
C GLY A 108 -9.28 11.57 -4.47
N ALA A 109 -9.11 12.51 -5.40
CA ALA A 109 -8.97 12.22 -6.81
C ALA A 109 -7.72 12.89 -7.40
N GLY A 110 -7.08 12.18 -8.34
CA GLY A 110 -6.02 12.69 -9.20
C GLY A 110 -6.46 12.62 -10.65
N VAL A 111 -6.31 13.71 -11.38
CA VAL A 111 -6.62 13.81 -12.80
C VAL A 111 -5.33 14.03 -13.58
N ARG A 112 -5.08 13.17 -14.57
CA ARG A 112 -3.97 13.27 -15.50
C ARG A 112 -4.52 13.55 -16.90
N VAL A 113 -3.92 14.46 -17.61
CA VAL A 113 -4.36 14.84 -18.96
C VAL A 113 -3.18 14.97 -19.92
N LEU A 114 -3.41 14.66 -21.17
CA LEU A 114 -2.49 14.96 -22.26
C LEU A 114 -3.11 16.06 -23.13
N ALA A 115 -2.47 17.22 -23.17
CA ALA A 115 -2.90 18.33 -24.00
C ALA A 115 -1.69 19.00 -24.67
N ASN A 116 -1.81 19.31 -25.97
CA ASN A 116 -0.72 19.86 -26.79
C ASN A 116 0.57 19.01 -26.73
N GLY A 117 0.41 17.69 -26.64
CA GLY A 117 1.53 16.73 -26.56
C GLY A 117 2.24 16.67 -25.22
N CYS A 118 1.72 17.28 -24.16
CA CYS A 118 2.34 17.30 -22.84
C CYS A 118 1.41 16.84 -21.74
N TRP A 119 2.00 16.18 -20.74
CA TRP A 119 1.29 15.77 -19.55
C TRP A 119 1.03 16.93 -18.59
N GLY A 120 -0.15 16.92 -17.98
CA GLY A 120 -0.50 17.70 -16.81
C GLY A 120 -1.20 16.86 -15.78
N PHE A 121 -0.96 17.15 -14.52
CA PHE A 121 -1.56 16.46 -13.39
C PHE A 121 -2.01 17.47 -12.34
N ALA A 122 -3.16 17.17 -11.71
CA ALA A 122 -3.59 17.85 -10.51
C ALA A 122 -4.43 16.90 -9.65
N SER A 123 -4.42 17.10 -8.33
CA SER A 123 -5.19 16.32 -7.37
C SER A 123 -5.99 17.21 -6.42
N SER A 124 -7.05 16.63 -5.83
CA SER A 124 -7.91 17.29 -4.85
C SER A 124 -8.58 16.26 -3.94
N ASP A 125 -8.84 16.67 -2.72
CA ASP A 125 -9.73 16.01 -1.76
C ASP A 125 -11.17 16.55 -1.81
N ASP A 126 -11.42 17.59 -2.61
CA ASP A 126 -12.77 18.10 -2.88
C ASP A 126 -13.49 17.19 -3.89
N MET A 127 -14.19 16.20 -3.38
CA MET A 127 -14.91 15.19 -4.15
C MET A 127 -16.32 15.65 -4.60
N THR A 128 -16.58 16.95 -4.63
CA THR A 128 -17.78 17.52 -5.25
C THR A 128 -17.63 17.59 -6.77
N LYS A 129 -18.76 17.69 -7.48
CA LYS A 129 -18.77 17.87 -8.95
C LYS A 129 -17.95 19.07 -9.39
N ASP A 130 -18.08 20.19 -8.66
CA ASP A 130 -17.34 21.43 -8.94
C ASP A 130 -15.85 21.29 -8.58
N GLY A 131 -15.53 20.55 -7.50
CA GLY A 131 -14.16 20.23 -7.12
C GLY A 131 -13.44 19.43 -8.21
N ILE A 132 -14.08 18.40 -8.72
CA ILE A 132 -13.54 17.56 -9.81
C ILE A 132 -13.39 18.38 -11.12
N ALA A 133 -14.36 19.24 -11.43
CA ALA A 133 -14.24 20.11 -12.60
C ALA A 133 -13.03 21.06 -12.47
N ARG A 134 -12.87 21.74 -11.33
CA ARG A 134 -11.74 22.65 -11.07
C ARG A 134 -10.39 21.95 -11.13
N VAL A 135 -10.25 20.78 -10.50
CA VAL A 135 -8.97 20.05 -10.53
C VAL A 135 -8.62 19.59 -11.93
N THR A 136 -9.63 19.21 -12.73
CA THR A 136 -9.41 18.83 -14.14
C THR A 136 -8.97 20.02 -14.98
N GLU A 137 -9.59 21.20 -14.83
CA GLU A 137 -9.18 22.42 -15.51
C GLU A 137 -7.74 22.79 -15.17
N ARG A 138 -7.35 22.62 -13.89
CA ARG A 138 -5.97 22.83 -13.43
C ARG A 138 -4.99 21.88 -14.11
N ALA A 139 -5.32 20.57 -14.19
CA ALA A 139 -4.49 19.60 -14.89
C ALA A 139 -4.29 19.97 -16.36
N VAL A 140 -5.35 20.39 -17.06
CA VAL A 140 -5.24 20.87 -18.46
C VAL A 140 -4.37 22.12 -18.57
N ALA A 141 -4.52 23.07 -17.64
CA ALA A 141 -3.70 24.29 -17.63
C ALA A 141 -2.19 23.96 -17.45
N VAL A 142 -1.88 23.00 -16.56
CA VAL A 142 -0.51 22.51 -16.36
C VAL A 142 0.04 21.86 -17.64
N ALA A 143 -0.73 20.98 -18.29
CA ALA A 143 -0.32 20.36 -19.56
C ALA A 143 0.02 21.40 -20.64
N LYS A 144 -0.87 22.40 -20.81
CA LYS A 144 -0.67 23.49 -21.79
C LYS A 144 0.51 24.40 -21.44
N ALA A 145 0.81 24.58 -20.16
CA ALA A 145 1.99 25.33 -19.72
C ALA A 145 3.27 24.55 -20.03
N ASN A 146 3.29 23.24 -19.72
CA ASN A 146 4.42 22.36 -20.00
C ASN A 146 4.74 22.28 -21.51
N ALA A 147 3.72 22.32 -22.37
CA ALA A 147 3.89 22.32 -23.82
C ALA A 147 4.72 23.48 -24.38
N LYS A 148 4.90 24.56 -23.59
CA LYS A 148 5.73 25.69 -23.99
C LYS A 148 7.23 25.47 -23.83
N ILE A 149 7.62 24.45 -23.03
CA ILE A 149 9.02 24.18 -22.66
C ILE A 149 9.45 22.76 -23.02
N GLN A 150 8.52 21.86 -23.37
CA GLN A 150 8.82 20.48 -23.75
C GLN A 150 9.30 20.40 -25.20
N GLY A 151 10.40 19.70 -25.45
CA GLY A 151 10.98 19.57 -26.78
C GLY A 151 10.30 18.52 -27.65
N GLU A 152 9.80 17.43 -27.05
CA GLU A 152 9.20 16.30 -27.77
C GLU A 152 7.78 16.01 -27.27
N ALA A 153 6.85 15.83 -28.21
CA ALA A 153 5.47 15.55 -27.88
C ALA A 153 5.26 14.08 -27.49
N VAL A 154 4.53 13.85 -26.41
CA VAL A 154 4.09 12.53 -25.98
C VAL A 154 3.12 11.94 -27.02
N ARG A 155 3.34 10.69 -27.37
CA ARG A 155 2.47 9.88 -28.22
C ARG A 155 2.10 8.61 -27.48
N LEU A 156 0.81 8.42 -27.24
CA LEU A 156 0.30 7.19 -26.61
C LEU A 156 0.12 6.10 -27.63
N ALA A 157 0.42 4.87 -27.26
CA ALA A 157 0.02 3.70 -28.01
C ALA A 157 -1.52 3.58 -27.99
N PRO A 158 -2.14 3.13 -29.09
CA PRO A 158 -3.57 2.84 -29.09
C PRO A 158 -3.92 1.83 -28.00
N GLN A 159 -4.91 2.16 -27.18
CA GLN A 159 -5.39 1.31 -26.08
C GLN A 159 -6.87 1.03 -26.28
N LYS A 160 -7.28 -0.23 -26.08
CA LYS A 160 -8.69 -0.59 -26.06
C LYS A 160 -9.24 -0.40 -24.66
N GLY A 161 -10.34 0.35 -24.51
CA GLY A 161 -11.02 0.46 -23.23
C GLY A 161 -11.63 -0.86 -22.77
N PHE A 162 -11.65 -1.07 -21.46
CA PHE A 162 -12.24 -2.26 -20.83
C PHE A 162 -13.73 -2.14 -20.52
N GLY A 163 -14.33 -0.95 -20.72
CA GLY A 163 -15.71 -0.70 -20.28
C GLY A 163 -15.82 -0.64 -18.75
N GLU A 164 -16.98 -0.97 -18.23
CA GLU A 164 -17.27 -0.99 -16.79
C GLU A 164 -16.93 -2.37 -16.21
N VAL A 165 -15.84 -2.44 -15.46
CA VAL A 165 -15.33 -3.68 -14.86
C VAL A 165 -14.96 -3.48 -13.40
N SER A 166 -14.92 -4.58 -12.65
CA SER A 166 -14.53 -4.55 -11.23
C SER A 166 -13.70 -5.75 -10.85
N TRP A 167 -12.87 -5.55 -9.84
CA TRP A 167 -12.08 -6.61 -9.23
C TRP A 167 -12.01 -6.43 -7.72
N LYS A 168 -12.04 -7.55 -6.99
CA LYS A 168 -11.87 -7.58 -5.54
C LYS A 168 -10.81 -8.60 -5.17
N ALA A 169 -9.94 -8.23 -4.24
CA ALA A 169 -9.00 -9.17 -3.65
C ALA A 169 -9.77 -10.36 -3.05
N PRO A 170 -9.36 -11.61 -3.34
CA PRO A 170 -10.02 -12.82 -2.86
C PRO A 170 -9.67 -13.09 -1.40
N ILE A 171 -10.13 -12.23 -0.49
CA ILE A 171 -9.96 -12.39 0.95
C ILE A 171 -11.09 -13.20 1.57
N GLU A 172 -10.79 -13.94 2.66
CA GLU A 172 -11.81 -14.68 3.42
C GLU A 172 -12.32 -13.87 4.63
N LYS A 173 -11.45 -13.10 5.28
CA LYS A 173 -11.78 -12.31 6.48
C LYS A 173 -11.20 -10.91 6.38
N ASN A 174 -12.06 -9.91 6.26
CA ASN A 174 -11.62 -8.51 6.21
C ASN A 174 -10.93 -8.12 7.52
N ALA A 175 -9.68 -7.67 7.42
CA ALA A 175 -8.90 -7.29 8.59
C ALA A 175 -9.50 -6.10 9.35
N PHE A 176 -10.22 -5.21 8.69
CA PHE A 176 -10.86 -4.05 9.33
C PHE A 176 -12.11 -4.40 10.13
N GLU A 177 -12.77 -5.52 9.83
CA GLU A 177 -13.91 -6.04 10.58
C GLU A 177 -13.51 -6.85 11.82
N VAL A 178 -12.23 -7.20 11.93
CA VAL A 178 -11.71 -7.89 13.11
C VAL A 178 -11.51 -6.90 14.26
N PRO A 179 -12.08 -7.17 15.44
CA PRO A 179 -11.90 -6.29 16.59
C PRO A 179 -10.41 -6.01 16.91
N VAL A 180 -10.09 -4.76 17.21
CA VAL A 180 -8.72 -4.38 17.60
C VAL A 180 -8.23 -5.21 18.78
N LYS A 181 -9.13 -5.54 19.72
CA LYS A 181 -8.81 -6.38 20.87
C LYS A 181 -8.26 -7.74 20.45
N GLU A 182 -8.85 -8.41 19.46
CA GLU A 182 -8.38 -9.72 18.97
C GLU A 182 -6.94 -9.62 18.42
N LYS A 183 -6.63 -8.54 17.69
CA LYS A 183 -5.28 -8.28 17.19
C LYS A 183 -4.29 -8.01 18.31
N VAL A 184 -4.67 -7.20 19.29
CA VAL A 184 -3.86 -6.93 20.48
C VAL A 184 -3.60 -8.21 21.26
N ASP A 185 -4.64 -9.03 21.50
CA ASP A 185 -4.51 -10.30 22.23
C ASP A 185 -3.53 -11.25 21.53
N LEU A 186 -3.58 -11.36 20.19
CA LEU A 186 -2.64 -12.15 19.41
C LEU A 186 -1.20 -11.65 19.58
N LEU A 187 -0.97 -10.34 19.43
CA LEU A 187 0.36 -9.74 19.56
C LEU A 187 0.91 -9.88 20.99
N MET A 188 0.08 -9.68 22.00
CA MET A 188 0.46 -9.84 23.41
C MET A 188 0.80 -11.30 23.74
N ASN A 189 0.07 -12.25 23.15
CA ASN A 189 0.39 -13.68 23.30
C ASN A 189 1.73 -14.01 22.63
N ALA A 190 1.98 -13.54 21.40
CA ALA A 190 3.27 -13.71 20.75
C ALA A 190 4.44 -13.12 21.59
N ASN A 191 4.25 -11.90 22.12
CA ASN A 191 5.23 -11.29 23.00
C ASN A 191 5.47 -12.10 24.29
N SER A 192 4.40 -12.61 24.89
CA SER A 192 4.49 -13.45 26.08
C SER A 192 5.32 -14.71 25.83
N ILE A 193 5.07 -15.39 24.69
CA ILE A 193 5.83 -16.56 24.27
C ILE A 193 7.31 -16.22 24.12
N ALA A 194 7.65 -15.12 23.43
CA ALA A 194 9.02 -14.70 23.27
C ALA A 194 9.73 -14.46 24.61
N LEU A 195 9.11 -13.72 25.52
CA LEU A 195 9.67 -13.39 26.83
C LEU A 195 9.85 -14.64 27.70
N GLN A 196 8.86 -15.55 27.71
CA GLN A 196 8.92 -16.82 28.45
C GLN A 196 10.03 -17.75 27.94
N ASN A 197 10.35 -17.68 26.64
CA ASN A 197 11.42 -18.44 26.02
C ASN A 197 12.79 -17.72 26.06
N GLY A 198 12.91 -16.63 26.81
CA GLY A 198 14.16 -15.98 27.13
C GLY A 198 14.58 -14.83 26.21
N ALA A 199 13.67 -14.26 25.44
CA ALA A 199 13.89 -12.97 24.82
C ALA A 199 14.02 -11.86 25.86
N ASN A 200 14.89 -10.87 25.61
CA ASN A 200 15.00 -9.69 26.46
C ASN A 200 14.00 -8.61 26.02
N PHE A 201 13.81 -8.46 24.73
CA PHE A 201 12.85 -7.53 24.15
C PHE A 201 12.10 -8.19 22.98
N VAL A 202 10.89 -7.76 22.77
CA VAL A 202 10.07 -8.16 21.63
C VAL A 202 9.15 -7.01 21.22
N ASN A 203 9.15 -6.68 19.94
CA ASN A 203 8.18 -5.78 19.34
C ASN A 203 7.36 -6.60 18.35
N SER A 204 6.06 -6.39 18.33
CA SER A 204 5.20 -7.02 17.33
C SER A 204 4.14 -6.05 16.81
N ALA A 205 3.71 -6.22 15.57
CA ALA A 205 2.72 -5.38 14.94
C ALA A 205 1.90 -6.12 13.89
N ILE A 206 0.71 -5.61 13.62
CA ILE A 206 -0.10 -5.96 12.46
C ILE A 206 -0.39 -4.67 11.71
N PHE A 207 -0.04 -4.63 10.44
CA PHE A 207 -0.40 -3.58 9.52
C PHE A 207 -1.39 -4.12 8.49
N ALA A 208 -2.54 -3.46 8.33
CA ALA A 208 -3.56 -3.79 7.36
C ALA A 208 -3.89 -2.59 6.49
N VAL A 209 -4.11 -2.83 5.21
CA VAL A 209 -4.48 -1.81 4.23
C VAL A 209 -5.69 -2.31 3.44
N ASN A 210 -6.66 -1.40 3.24
CA ASN A 210 -7.67 -1.52 2.20
C ASN A 210 -7.54 -0.33 1.25
N GLU A 211 -7.20 -0.61 0.01
CA GLU A 211 -7.12 0.38 -1.06
C GLU A 211 -8.34 0.18 -1.99
N GLN A 212 -9.23 1.16 -1.98
CA GLN A 212 -10.38 1.25 -2.88
C GLN A 212 -10.00 2.21 -4.00
N LYS A 213 -9.77 1.65 -5.20
CA LYS A 213 -9.26 2.39 -6.35
C LYS A 213 -10.26 2.34 -7.50
N TYR A 214 -10.63 3.51 -8.01
CA TYR A 214 -11.43 3.67 -9.20
C TYR A 214 -10.62 4.40 -10.26
N PHE A 215 -10.54 3.83 -11.45
CA PHE A 215 -9.87 4.41 -12.60
C PHE A 215 -10.87 4.59 -13.74
N ALA A 216 -10.82 5.73 -14.42
CA ALA A 216 -11.53 5.93 -15.67
C ALA A 216 -10.70 6.73 -16.67
N SER A 217 -10.83 6.42 -17.96
CA SER A 217 -10.08 7.07 -19.02
C SER A 217 -10.94 7.43 -20.24
N THR A 218 -10.45 8.35 -21.04
CA THR A 218 -11.06 8.71 -22.33
C THR A 218 -11.04 7.58 -23.34
N ASP A 219 -10.25 6.52 -23.11
CA ASP A 219 -10.23 5.30 -23.94
C ASP A 219 -11.41 4.37 -23.64
N GLY A 220 -12.24 4.72 -22.63
CA GLY A 220 -13.47 4.01 -22.31
C GLY A 220 -13.30 2.92 -21.24
N SER A 221 -12.28 3.01 -20.40
CA SER A 221 -12.14 2.17 -19.21
C SER A 221 -12.82 2.81 -18.01
N TYR A 222 -13.53 1.99 -17.20
CA TYR A 222 -14.12 2.33 -15.92
C TYR A 222 -13.91 1.15 -14.98
N ILE A 223 -12.89 1.24 -14.12
CA ILE A 223 -12.35 0.09 -13.38
C ILE A 223 -12.47 0.35 -11.88
N ASP A 224 -13.25 -0.47 -11.16
CA ASP A 224 -13.40 -0.39 -9.70
C ASP A 224 -12.66 -1.54 -9.03
N GLN A 225 -11.69 -1.25 -8.17
CA GLN A 225 -10.90 -2.25 -7.48
C GLN A 225 -10.96 -2.09 -5.97
N ASP A 226 -10.98 -3.23 -5.28
CA ASP A 226 -10.96 -3.35 -3.82
C ASP A 226 -9.80 -4.25 -3.42
N ILE A 227 -8.72 -3.65 -2.97
CA ILE A 227 -7.45 -4.32 -2.74
C ILE A 227 -7.21 -4.39 -1.24
N HIS A 228 -6.92 -5.59 -0.72
CA HIS A 228 -6.59 -5.81 0.68
C HIS A 228 -5.17 -6.31 0.82
N ARG A 229 -4.46 -5.80 1.84
CA ARG A 229 -3.12 -6.23 2.19
C ARG A 229 -2.96 -6.33 3.69
N ILE A 230 -2.18 -7.31 4.15
CA ILE A 230 -1.87 -7.49 5.56
C ILE A 230 -0.39 -7.81 5.74
N PHE A 231 0.21 -7.26 6.78
CA PHE A 231 1.58 -7.56 7.17
C PHE A 231 1.68 -7.67 8.70
N PRO A 232 1.61 -8.89 9.26
CA PRO A 232 2.00 -9.15 10.63
C PRO A 232 3.52 -9.21 10.72
N THR A 233 4.10 -8.70 11.79
CA THR A 233 5.55 -8.73 11.98
C THR A 233 5.91 -8.76 13.46
N PHE A 234 7.10 -9.28 13.78
CA PHE A 234 7.74 -9.12 15.07
C PHE A 234 9.27 -9.09 14.93
N THR A 235 9.90 -8.55 15.96
CA THR A 235 11.35 -8.64 16.15
C THR A 235 11.62 -9.10 17.59
N VAL A 236 12.32 -10.21 17.73
CA VAL A 236 12.82 -10.71 19.00
C VAL A 236 14.28 -10.27 19.17
N THR A 237 14.63 -9.76 20.35
CA THR A 237 16.00 -9.36 20.68
C THR A 237 16.50 -10.11 21.91
N LYS A 238 17.72 -10.62 21.84
CA LYS A 238 18.43 -11.20 22.97
C LYS A 238 19.71 -10.42 23.24
N ILE A 239 20.00 -10.22 24.53
CA ILE A 239 21.17 -9.49 25.00
C ILE A 239 21.93 -10.36 25.99
N ASP A 240 23.24 -10.48 25.79
CA ASP A 240 24.16 -10.93 26.81
C ASP A 240 24.71 -9.72 27.58
N ARG A 241 24.23 -9.54 28.82
CA ARG A 241 24.61 -8.39 29.65
C ARG A 241 26.07 -8.40 30.06
N ALA A 242 26.72 -9.56 30.10
CA ALA A 242 28.10 -9.67 30.53
C ALA A 242 29.07 -9.15 29.44
N SER A 243 28.80 -9.47 28.19
CA SER A 243 29.63 -9.06 27.05
C SER A 243 29.10 -7.80 26.33
N GLY A 244 27.85 -7.37 26.61
CA GLY A 244 27.17 -6.33 25.88
C GLY A 244 26.71 -6.76 24.45
N LYS A 245 26.96 -8.00 24.07
CA LYS A 245 26.56 -8.55 22.78
C LYS A 245 25.03 -8.66 22.72
N PHE A 246 24.43 -8.27 21.59
CA PHE A 246 23.00 -8.52 21.31
C PHE A 246 22.82 -9.01 19.89
N ASP A 247 21.72 -9.67 19.67
CA ASP A 247 21.28 -10.09 18.34
C ASP A 247 19.76 -10.10 18.23
N THR A 248 19.26 -10.11 16.99
CA THR A 248 17.84 -10.06 16.68
C THR A 248 17.43 -11.14 15.71
N ARG A 249 16.15 -11.50 15.76
CA ARG A 249 15.49 -12.34 14.77
C ARG A 249 14.13 -11.73 14.42
N ASN A 250 13.92 -11.46 13.15
CA ASN A 250 12.63 -10.99 12.64
C ASN A 250 11.70 -12.16 12.33
N SER A 251 10.40 -11.87 12.23
CA SER A 251 9.40 -12.79 11.73
C SER A 251 9.72 -13.28 10.31
N LEU A 252 9.25 -14.48 9.99
CA LEU A 252 9.29 -15.04 8.63
C LEU A 252 8.03 -14.69 7.81
N SER A 253 7.16 -13.86 8.35
CA SER A 253 6.00 -13.33 7.63
C SER A 253 6.42 -12.49 6.44
N ALA A 254 5.56 -12.46 5.44
CA ALA A 254 5.66 -11.54 4.30
C ALA A 254 4.42 -10.64 4.26
N PRO A 255 4.51 -9.42 3.69
CA PRO A 255 3.32 -8.68 3.34
C PRO A 255 2.55 -9.42 2.24
N MET A 256 1.23 -9.61 2.44
CA MET A 256 0.38 -10.43 1.56
C MET A 256 -0.83 -9.67 1.08
N GLY A 257 -1.27 -9.96 -0.14
CA GLY A 257 -2.56 -9.54 -0.70
C GLY A 257 -3.71 -10.40 -0.19
N MET A 258 -3.85 -10.47 1.14
CA MET A 258 -4.81 -11.30 1.86
C MET A 258 -5.54 -10.50 2.93
N GLY A 259 -6.58 -11.10 3.51
CA GLY A 259 -7.25 -10.60 4.70
C GLY A 259 -6.65 -11.16 5.99
N TYR A 260 -7.40 -11.04 7.08
CA TYR A 260 -6.96 -11.51 8.39
C TYR A 260 -6.78 -13.03 8.49
N GLU A 261 -7.38 -13.78 7.57
CA GLU A 261 -7.16 -15.22 7.46
C GLU A 261 -5.69 -15.60 7.30
N TYR A 262 -4.84 -14.71 6.83
CA TYR A 262 -3.40 -14.95 6.76
C TYR A 262 -2.79 -15.31 8.12
N LEU A 263 -3.34 -14.77 9.21
CA LEU A 263 -2.92 -15.04 10.60
C LEU A 263 -3.60 -16.26 11.23
N SER A 264 -4.46 -16.97 10.49
CA SER A 264 -5.05 -18.22 11.00
C SER A 264 -4.05 -19.35 10.88
N PRO A 265 -3.93 -20.21 11.93
CA PRO A 265 -3.07 -21.40 11.84
C PRO A 265 -3.47 -22.28 10.66
N ALA A 266 -2.46 -22.77 9.95
CA ALA A 266 -2.66 -23.43 8.68
C ALA A 266 -3.48 -24.71 8.78
N ALA A 267 -4.66 -24.71 8.18
CA ALA A 267 -5.14 -25.89 7.48
C ALA A 267 -4.42 -25.99 6.13
N GLU A 268 -4.12 -27.18 5.64
CA GLU A 268 -3.60 -27.36 4.28
C GLU A 268 -4.52 -26.67 3.28
N GLN A 269 -3.99 -25.69 2.56
CA GLN A 269 -4.80 -24.96 1.59
C GLN A 269 -4.75 -25.65 0.24
N LYS A 270 -5.90 -25.99 -0.30
CA LYS A 270 -6.07 -26.43 -1.68
C LYS A 270 -6.46 -25.23 -2.53
N VAL A 271 -5.55 -24.76 -3.36
CA VAL A 271 -5.86 -23.76 -4.38
C VAL A 271 -6.09 -24.48 -5.69
N GLY A 272 -7.29 -24.37 -6.26
CA GLY A 272 -7.65 -25.04 -7.51
C GLY A 272 -7.56 -26.57 -7.45
N GLY A 273 -7.76 -27.18 -6.26
CA GLY A 273 -7.66 -28.62 -6.07
C GLY A 273 -6.24 -29.17 -5.89
N VAL A 274 -5.22 -28.35 -6.00
CA VAL A 274 -3.81 -28.69 -5.81
C VAL A 274 -3.38 -28.29 -4.40
N VAL A 275 -2.77 -29.21 -3.65
CA VAL A 275 -2.10 -28.89 -2.38
C VAL A 275 -0.89 -28.03 -2.72
N THR A 276 -0.96 -26.76 -2.40
CA THR A 276 0.18 -25.85 -2.62
C THR A 276 1.25 -26.15 -1.55
N ARG A 277 2.49 -26.30 -1.99
CA ARG A 277 3.66 -26.43 -1.10
C ARG A 277 3.94 -25.16 -0.29
N TYR A 278 3.31 -24.05 -0.64
CA TYR A 278 3.46 -22.76 0.03
C TYR A 278 2.34 -22.61 1.03
N LYS A 279 2.70 -22.52 2.32
CA LYS A 279 1.77 -22.11 3.37
C LYS A 279 1.36 -20.67 3.08
N MET A 280 0.16 -20.47 2.53
CA MET A 280 -0.44 -19.13 2.39
C MET A 280 -1.02 -18.63 3.73
N ARG A 281 -0.72 -19.33 4.82
CA ARG A 281 -1.08 -18.99 6.19
C ARG A 281 0.18 -18.83 7.00
N TYR A 282 0.14 -17.91 7.96
CA TYR A 282 1.28 -17.60 8.81
C TYR A 282 0.91 -17.87 10.27
N ASP A 283 1.62 -18.81 10.88
CA ASP A 283 1.52 -19.08 12.31
C ASP A 283 2.51 -18.22 13.08
N MET A 284 2.04 -17.05 13.53
CA MET A 284 2.84 -16.08 14.26
C MET A 284 3.34 -16.61 15.60
N LEU A 285 2.56 -17.46 16.27
CA LEU A 285 2.90 -17.99 17.59
C LEU A 285 4.00 -19.04 17.49
N GLU A 286 3.94 -19.90 16.50
CA GLU A 286 5.00 -20.88 16.25
C GLU A 286 6.28 -20.21 15.74
N ASP A 287 6.16 -19.22 14.85
CA ASP A 287 7.34 -18.49 14.34
C ASP A 287 8.05 -17.71 15.45
N VAL A 288 7.34 -17.04 16.35
CA VAL A 288 7.97 -16.29 17.46
C VAL A 288 8.71 -17.21 18.44
N LYS A 289 8.19 -18.40 18.66
CA LYS A 289 8.84 -19.43 19.48
C LYS A 289 10.14 -19.87 18.82
N ASN A 290 10.09 -20.22 17.54
CA ASN A 290 11.25 -20.62 16.75
C ASN A 290 12.29 -19.48 16.63
N ALA A 291 11.84 -18.24 16.39
CA ALA A 291 12.69 -17.07 16.32
C ALA A 291 13.45 -16.83 17.63
N THR A 292 12.82 -17.06 18.78
CA THR A 292 13.45 -16.92 20.11
C THR A 292 14.52 -18.00 20.34
N ALA A 293 14.28 -19.21 19.91
CA ALA A 293 15.30 -20.27 19.93
C ALA A 293 16.47 -19.93 19.01
N ASN A 294 16.16 -19.55 17.76
CA ASN A 294 17.15 -19.23 16.74
C ASN A 294 18.04 -18.03 17.12
N VAL A 295 17.49 -16.96 17.73
CA VAL A 295 18.32 -15.83 18.18
C VAL A 295 19.26 -16.26 19.32
N SER A 296 18.83 -17.18 20.15
CA SER A 296 19.64 -17.72 21.24
C SER A 296 20.81 -18.58 20.72
N GLU A 297 20.60 -19.28 19.63
CA GLU A 297 21.63 -20.04 18.92
C GLU A 297 22.58 -19.08 18.18
N LYS A 298 22.04 -18.09 17.45
CA LYS A 298 22.79 -17.05 16.75
C LYS A 298 23.75 -16.29 17.66
N MET A 299 23.36 -16.01 18.91
CA MET A 299 24.23 -15.38 19.92
C MET A 299 25.51 -16.17 20.21
N LYS A 300 25.50 -17.50 20.02
CA LYS A 300 26.66 -18.40 20.23
C LYS A 300 27.44 -18.64 18.95
N ALA A 301 26.91 -18.27 17.80
CA ALA A 301 27.52 -18.50 16.51
C ALA A 301 28.82 -17.69 16.37
N LYS A 302 29.79 -18.27 15.66
CA LYS A 302 31.00 -17.57 15.22
C LYS A 302 30.64 -16.66 14.03
N SER A 303 31.41 -15.60 13.87
CA SER A 303 31.36 -14.80 12.64
C SER A 303 31.81 -15.64 11.44
N VAL A 304 31.24 -15.36 10.28
CA VAL A 304 31.66 -16.00 9.02
C VAL A 304 33.02 -15.43 8.63
N GLU A 305 34.01 -16.31 8.37
CA GLU A 305 35.30 -15.91 7.89
C GLU A 305 35.21 -15.39 6.44
N PRO A 306 36.01 -14.38 6.07
CA PRO A 306 36.11 -13.97 4.68
C PRO A 306 36.49 -15.13 3.77
N GLY A 307 35.74 -15.35 2.69
CA GLY A 307 35.99 -16.47 1.80
C GLY A 307 34.99 -16.57 0.67
N LYS A 308 35.12 -17.60 -0.15
CA LYS A 308 34.20 -17.95 -1.21
C LYS A 308 33.39 -19.18 -0.79
N TYR A 309 32.07 -19.06 -0.79
CA TYR A 309 31.16 -20.09 -0.29
C TYR A 309 30.06 -20.35 -1.29
N ASP A 310 29.55 -21.57 -1.30
CA ASP A 310 28.26 -21.89 -1.87
C ASP A 310 27.16 -21.43 -0.90
N LEU A 311 26.13 -20.75 -1.42
CA LEU A 311 25.07 -20.18 -0.61
C LEU A 311 23.72 -20.84 -0.91
N MET A 312 23.04 -21.25 0.14
CA MET A 312 21.61 -21.58 0.08
C MET A 312 20.83 -20.41 0.67
N LEU A 313 20.11 -19.67 -0.18
CA LEU A 313 19.36 -18.47 0.22
C LEU A 313 17.93 -18.86 0.56
N ASP A 314 17.49 -18.50 1.77
CA ASP A 314 16.11 -18.66 2.19
C ASP A 314 15.22 -17.64 1.45
N PRO A 315 13.96 -17.98 1.11
CA PRO A 315 13.02 -17.05 0.46
C PRO A 315 12.84 -15.71 1.20
N SER A 316 12.95 -15.70 2.54
CA SER A 316 12.88 -14.46 3.34
C SER A 316 14.04 -13.50 3.11
N HIS A 317 15.13 -13.96 2.49
CA HIS A 317 16.25 -13.14 2.01
C HIS A 317 16.22 -12.96 0.49
N LEU A 318 15.88 -14.03 -0.23
CA LEU A 318 15.97 -14.08 -1.70
C LEU A 318 15.08 -13.06 -2.39
N TRP A 319 13.93 -12.70 -1.79
CA TRP A 319 13.02 -11.70 -2.35
C TRP A 319 13.73 -10.35 -2.61
N LEU A 320 14.59 -9.91 -1.69
CA LEU A 320 15.33 -8.66 -1.85
C LEU A 320 16.36 -8.79 -2.98
N THR A 321 17.04 -9.93 -3.05
CA THR A 321 18.01 -10.20 -4.12
C THR A 321 17.32 -10.17 -5.50
N ILE A 322 16.13 -10.77 -5.63
CA ILE A 322 15.34 -10.74 -6.87
C ILE A 322 14.87 -9.31 -7.17
N HIS A 323 14.37 -8.59 -6.17
CA HIS A 323 13.91 -7.21 -6.30
C HIS A 323 15.01 -6.31 -6.87
N GLU A 324 16.20 -6.31 -6.25
CA GLU A 324 17.31 -5.44 -6.65
C GLU A 324 18.00 -5.89 -7.94
N SER A 325 18.09 -7.20 -8.17
CA SER A 325 18.84 -7.72 -9.32
C SER A 325 18.01 -7.88 -10.58
N VAL A 326 16.69 -7.98 -10.47
CA VAL A 326 15.78 -8.23 -11.58
C VAL A 326 14.64 -7.21 -11.63
N GLY A 327 13.94 -6.95 -10.54
CA GLY A 327 12.83 -6.03 -10.50
C GLY A 327 13.23 -4.66 -11.03
N HIS A 328 14.12 -3.98 -10.34
CA HIS A 328 14.58 -2.65 -10.74
C HIS A 328 15.29 -2.60 -12.10
N PRO A 329 16.20 -3.52 -12.46
CA PRO A 329 16.83 -3.45 -13.77
C PRO A 329 15.88 -3.64 -14.96
N THR A 330 14.71 -4.25 -14.77
CA THR A 330 13.72 -4.44 -15.84
C THR A 330 12.66 -3.35 -15.93
N GLU A 331 12.68 -2.35 -15.05
CA GLU A 331 11.80 -1.18 -15.14
C GLU A 331 12.13 -0.37 -16.40
N LEU A 332 11.15 -0.25 -17.30
CA LEU A 332 11.38 0.33 -18.63
C LEU A 332 11.82 1.80 -18.58
N ASP A 333 11.30 2.58 -17.66
CA ASP A 333 11.70 3.99 -17.44
C ASP A 333 13.16 4.11 -16.99
N ARG A 334 13.66 3.19 -16.14
CA ARG A 334 15.11 3.10 -15.84
C ARG A 334 15.93 2.67 -17.05
N VAL A 335 15.44 1.72 -17.81
CA VAL A 335 16.07 1.26 -19.06
C VAL A 335 16.21 2.42 -20.05
N LEU A 336 15.18 3.27 -20.15
CA LEU A 336 15.15 4.45 -21.01
C LEU A 336 15.87 5.68 -20.42
N GLY A 337 16.30 5.60 -19.15
CA GLY A 337 17.02 6.68 -18.47
C GLY A 337 16.13 7.81 -17.94
N TYR A 338 14.81 7.63 -17.90
CA TYR A 338 13.88 8.66 -17.40
C TYR A 338 13.98 8.90 -15.90
N GLU A 339 14.51 7.95 -15.16
CA GLU A 339 14.72 8.06 -13.70
C GLU A 339 16.18 8.39 -13.30
N ALA A 340 17.04 8.73 -14.24
CA ALA A 340 18.48 8.89 -14.00
C ALA A 340 18.83 9.85 -12.86
N ASN A 341 18.02 10.88 -12.62
CA ASN A 341 18.21 11.86 -11.56
C ASN A 341 17.48 11.54 -10.25
N TYR A 342 16.72 10.45 -10.19
CA TYR A 342 15.93 10.06 -9.03
C TYR A 342 16.32 8.67 -8.51
N ALA A 343 16.17 7.65 -9.33
CA ALA A 343 16.37 6.25 -8.95
C ALA A 343 17.50 5.56 -9.72
N GLY A 344 18.21 6.30 -10.60
CA GLY A 344 19.30 5.80 -11.40
C GLY A 344 18.87 5.21 -12.74
N THR A 345 19.83 4.56 -13.39
CA THR A 345 19.64 3.90 -14.69
C THR A 345 19.71 2.39 -14.56
N SER A 346 19.43 1.66 -15.65
CA SER A 346 19.58 0.21 -15.73
C SER A 346 20.79 -0.19 -16.55
N PHE A 347 21.42 -1.30 -16.17
CA PHE A 347 22.41 -1.97 -17.01
C PHE A 347 21.75 -2.79 -18.15
N LEU A 348 20.44 -3.07 -18.06
CA LEU A 348 19.66 -3.69 -19.11
C LEU A 348 19.18 -2.62 -20.09
N THR A 349 19.93 -2.41 -21.16
CA THR A 349 19.61 -1.42 -22.18
C THR A 349 18.86 -2.06 -23.36
N LEU A 350 18.15 -1.27 -24.15
CA LEU A 350 17.35 -1.78 -25.28
C LEU A 350 18.22 -2.52 -26.31
N ASP A 351 19.44 -2.02 -26.59
CA ASP A 351 20.38 -2.67 -27.52
C ASP A 351 20.77 -4.08 -27.06
N LYS A 352 20.91 -4.32 -25.77
CA LYS A 352 21.17 -5.67 -25.22
C LYS A 352 19.98 -6.60 -25.42
N TRP A 353 18.76 -6.09 -25.21
CA TRP A 353 17.54 -6.86 -25.45
C TRP A 353 17.34 -7.15 -26.95
N GLU A 354 17.50 -6.16 -27.81
CA GLU A 354 17.34 -6.27 -29.26
C GLU A 354 18.38 -7.21 -29.86
N SER A 355 19.62 -7.11 -29.43
CA SER A 355 20.71 -7.98 -29.95
C SER A 355 20.52 -9.46 -29.61
N LYS A 356 19.73 -9.79 -28.56
CA LYS A 356 19.50 -11.15 -28.03
C LYS A 356 20.80 -11.91 -27.67
N LYS A 357 21.92 -11.21 -27.56
CA LYS A 357 23.23 -11.78 -27.21
C LYS A 357 23.55 -11.65 -25.73
N PHE A 358 22.83 -10.80 -25.00
CA PHE A 358 23.05 -10.60 -23.58
C PHE A 358 22.53 -11.79 -22.77
N ASN A 359 23.41 -12.38 -21.98
CA ASN A 359 23.06 -13.45 -21.05
C ASN A 359 22.97 -12.87 -19.64
N PHE A 360 21.76 -12.80 -19.09
CA PHE A 360 21.52 -12.23 -17.76
C PHE A 360 22.03 -13.15 -16.63
N GLY A 361 21.96 -14.46 -16.82
CA GLY A 361 22.33 -15.39 -15.77
C GLY A 361 22.39 -16.86 -16.23
N ASN A 362 22.41 -17.76 -15.25
CA ASN A 362 22.43 -19.18 -15.52
C ASN A 362 21.13 -19.66 -16.18
N LYS A 363 21.24 -20.61 -17.12
CA LYS A 363 20.09 -21.19 -17.85
C LYS A 363 19.03 -21.84 -16.95
N MET A 364 19.40 -22.23 -15.73
CA MET A 364 18.46 -22.81 -14.75
C MET A 364 17.59 -21.74 -14.07
N VAL A 365 17.96 -20.46 -14.13
CA VAL A 365 17.23 -19.37 -13.48
C VAL A 365 16.12 -18.89 -14.42
N ASN A 366 14.89 -19.00 -13.96
CA ASN A 366 13.70 -18.46 -14.62
C ASN A 366 12.96 -17.58 -13.62
N LEU A 367 12.67 -16.34 -14.01
CA LEU A 367 12.00 -15.33 -13.21
C LEU A 367 10.72 -14.93 -13.92
N ILE A 368 9.60 -15.01 -13.22
CA ILE A 368 8.28 -14.72 -13.75
C ILE A 368 7.64 -13.62 -12.90
N GLY A 369 7.20 -12.54 -13.54
CA GLY A 369 6.33 -11.53 -12.94
C GLY A 369 4.87 -11.94 -13.14
N ASP A 370 4.16 -12.27 -12.07
CA ASP A 370 2.76 -12.71 -12.14
C ASP A 370 1.89 -11.89 -11.18
N LYS A 371 1.12 -10.95 -11.74
CA LYS A 371 0.14 -10.15 -10.98
C LYS A 371 -1.17 -10.90 -10.72
N THR A 372 -1.36 -12.09 -11.28
CA THR A 372 -2.58 -12.90 -11.10
C THR A 372 -2.47 -13.91 -9.98
N GLN A 373 -1.28 -14.08 -9.40
CA GLN A 373 -1.05 -15.04 -8.32
C GLN A 373 -1.89 -14.68 -7.09
N PRO A 374 -2.86 -15.52 -6.68
CA PRO A 374 -3.70 -15.24 -5.52
C PRO A 374 -2.87 -15.05 -4.24
N GLY A 375 -3.24 -14.06 -3.43
CA GLY A 375 -2.56 -13.76 -2.16
C GLY A 375 -1.21 -13.05 -2.32
N SER A 376 -0.70 -12.86 -3.53
CA SER A 376 0.49 -12.05 -3.77
C SER A 376 0.23 -10.59 -3.38
N LEU A 377 1.24 -9.93 -2.80
CA LEU A 377 1.17 -8.50 -2.45
C LEU A 377 0.85 -7.63 -3.68
N GLY A 378 1.35 -8.02 -4.85
CA GLY A 378 1.17 -7.33 -6.11
C GLY A 378 -0.04 -7.76 -6.92
N ALA A 379 -0.88 -8.69 -6.41
CA ALA A 379 -2.07 -9.13 -7.13
C ALA A 379 -3.09 -8.01 -7.25
N VAL A 380 -3.45 -7.68 -8.48
CA VAL A 380 -4.46 -6.67 -8.85
C VAL A 380 -5.19 -7.12 -10.11
N GLY A 381 -6.39 -6.61 -10.33
CA GLY A 381 -7.14 -6.87 -11.57
C GLY A 381 -6.60 -6.07 -12.74
N TRP A 382 -6.26 -4.81 -12.49
CA TRP A 382 -5.64 -3.88 -13.42
C TRP A 382 -4.56 -3.07 -12.71
N ASP A 383 -3.56 -2.64 -13.42
CA ASP A 383 -2.53 -1.75 -12.90
C ASP A 383 -3.01 -0.28 -12.79
N ASP A 384 -2.08 0.65 -12.63
CA ASP A 384 -2.44 2.07 -12.47
C ASP A 384 -2.72 2.80 -13.78
N GLU A 385 -2.46 2.14 -14.90
CA GLU A 385 -2.72 2.68 -16.24
C GLU A 385 -4.05 2.21 -16.84
N GLY A 386 -4.69 1.21 -16.22
CA GLY A 386 -5.97 0.62 -16.62
C GLY A 386 -5.86 -0.48 -17.66
#